data_a35bd9b6d180b906e9ec0bb3085ed4f7
#
_entry.id   a35bd9b6d180b906e9ec0bb3085ed4f7
#
_cell.length_a   1.000
_cell.length_b   1.000
_cell.length_c   1.000
_cell.angle_alpha   90.00
_cell.angle_beta   90.00
_cell.angle_gamma   90.00
#
_symmetry.space_group_name_H-M   'P 1'
#
loop_
_entity.id
_entity.type
_entity.pdbx_description
1 polymer ?
#
loop_
_entity_poly.entity_id
_entity_poly.type
_entity_poly.pdbx_seq_one_letter_code
_entity_poly.pdbx_strand_id
1 'polypeptide(L)'
;MTDPAFVTDEELWALRYKVRRELIEFARRKLLQQNQRVTPGDYIRFDHLLNPDALTIGFARRFATYKRAPLIFQQFDNIVKLVRDKQRPVQFIFAGKAHPRDDDGKRFIQPLIHLRKHSELAGHVVFLENYDIHVARQMVAGCDIWLNNPRRPLEASGTSGMKASCHGCMGFSIMDGW
;
A
#
# COMPACT_ATOMS: atom_id res chain seq x y z
N MET A 1 8.87 -29.02 0.18
CA MET A 1 7.95 -28.48 1.17
C MET A 1 8.71 -28.48 2.48
N THR A 2 9.08 -27.32 2.99
CA THR A 2 9.73 -27.19 4.30
C THR A 2 8.70 -27.52 5.39
N ASP A 3 9.04 -28.40 6.31
CA ASP A 3 8.21 -28.72 7.45
C ASP A 3 7.98 -27.45 8.27
N PRO A 4 6.72 -27.01 8.51
CA PRO A 4 6.42 -25.83 9.31
C PRO A 4 6.94 -25.91 10.76
N ALA A 5 7.34 -27.10 11.23
CA ALA A 5 7.95 -27.29 12.53
C ALA A 5 9.38 -26.72 12.66
N PHE A 6 10.00 -26.25 11.58
CA PHE A 6 11.36 -25.70 11.61
C PHE A 6 11.46 -24.20 11.95
N VAL A 7 10.34 -23.48 12.03
CA VAL A 7 10.35 -22.03 12.28
C VAL A 7 9.31 -21.72 13.36
N THR A 8 9.71 -21.03 14.42
CA THR A 8 8.78 -20.62 15.47
C THR A 8 7.93 -19.42 15.06
N ASP A 9 6.81 -19.19 15.73
CA ASP A 9 5.95 -18.04 15.51
C ASP A 9 6.71 -16.73 15.76
N GLU A 10 7.60 -16.70 16.75
CA GLU A 10 8.45 -15.56 17.09
C GLU A 10 9.42 -15.25 15.95
N GLU A 11 10.04 -16.25 15.35
CA GLU A 11 10.95 -16.07 14.22
C GLU A 11 10.21 -15.57 12.98
N LEU A 12 9.03 -16.13 12.70
CA LEU A 12 8.17 -15.64 11.61
C LEU A 12 7.74 -14.20 11.84
N TRP A 13 7.34 -13.87 13.07
CA TRP A 13 6.94 -12.50 13.41
C TRP A 13 8.11 -11.52 13.31
N ALA A 14 9.28 -11.89 13.78
CA ALA A 14 10.50 -11.08 13.67
C ALA A 14 10.86 -10.83 12.19
N LEU A 15 10.74 -11.85 11.33
CA LEU A 15 10.97 -11.69 9.90
C LEU A 15 9.93 -10.75 9.27
N ARG A 16 8.64 -10.93 9.59
CA ARG A 16 7.57 -10.03 9.10
C ARG A 16 7.81 -8.59 9.52
N TYR A 17 8.17 -8.36 10.77
CA TYR A 17 8.52 -7.04 11.28
C TYR A 17 9.70 -6.43 10.52
N LYS A 18 10.76 -7.21 10.29
CA LYS A 18 11.94 -6.77 9.54
C LYS A 18 11.58 -6.31 8.13
N VAL A 19 10.87 -7.12 7.34
CA VAL A 19 10.53 -6.78 5.94
C VAL A 19 9.53 -5.63 5.86
N ARG A 20 8.61 -5.49 6.82
CA ARG A 20 7.73 -4.32 6.94
C ARG A 20 8.54 -3.05 7.22
N ARG A 21 9.47 -3.09 8.15
CA ARG A 21 10.36 -1.98 8.45
C ARG A 21 11.18 -1.55 7.22
N GLU A 22 11.74 -2.51 6.48
CA GLU A 22 12.46 -2.23 5.23
C GLU A 22 11.56 -1.54 4.20
N LEU A 23 10.30 -1.97 4.06
CA LEU A 23 9.32 -1.31 3.20
C LEU A 23 9.05 0.13 3.66
N ILE A 24 8.85 0.35 4.97
CA ILE A 24 8.58 1.69 5.51
C ILE A 24 9.76 2.64 5.25
N GLU A 25 10.98 2.20 5.50
CA GLU A 25 12.19 2.99 5.23
C GLU A 25 12.34 3.28 3.72
N PHE A 26 12.06 2.30 2.86
CA PHE A 26 12.04 2.50 1.41
C PHE A 26 10.98 3.53 1.00
N ALA A 27 9.75 3.39 1.52
CA ALA A 27 8.64 4.31 1.21
C ALA A 27 8.98 5.75 1.64
N ARG A 28 9.54 5.94 2.83
CA ARG A 28 9.99 7.26 3.32
C ARG A 28 11.02 7.89 2.39
N ARG A 29 12.04 7.13 1.94
CA ARG A 29 13.03 7.64 0.97
C ARG A 29 12.39 8.04 -0.36
N LYS A 30 11.46 7.23 -0.87
CA LYS A 30 10.72 7.56 -2.10
C LYS A 30 9.87 8.82 -1.95
N LEU A 31 9.17 8.96 -0.84
CA LEU A 31 8.34 10.13 -0.55
C LEU A 31 9.18 11.41 -0.42
N LEU A 32 10.35 11.32 0.20
CA LEU A 32 11.30 12.43 0.26
C LEU A 32 11.72 12.88 -1.16
N GLN A 33 12.11 11.94 -2.01
CA GLN A 33 12.47 12.23 -3.41
C GLN A 33 11.30 12.81 -4.21
N GLN A 34 10.07 12.34 -3.98
CA GLN A 34 8.87 12.89 -4.62
C GLN A 34 8.62 14.34 -4.18
N ASN A 35 8.73 14.62 -2.88
CA ASN A 35 8.49 15.94 -2.34
C ASN A 35 9.51 16.97 -2.82
N GLN A 36 10.78 16.61 -2.85
CA GLN A 36 11.85 17.49 -3.35
C GLN A 36 11.64 17.95 -4.79
N ARG A 37 10.96 17.13 -5.61
CA ARG A 37 10.61 17.50 -7.01
C ARG A 37 9.43 18.46 -7.11
N VAL A 38 8.48 18.38 -6.19
CA VAL A 38 7.22 19.14 -6.25
C VAL A 38 7.30 20.44 -5.48
N THR A 39 7.97 20.46 -4.35
CA THR A 39 8.13 21.62 -3.45
C THR A 39 9.56 21.69 -2.92
N PRO A 40 10.49 22.24 -3.73
CA PRO A 40 11.85 22.46 -3.25
C PRO A 40 11.82 23.42 -2.04
N GLY A 41 12.34 22.96 -0.90
CA GLY A 41 12.39 23.78 0.33
C GLY A 41 11.32 23.46 1.39
N ASP A 42 10.27 22.74 1.05
CA ASP A 42 9.33 22.22 2.06
C ASP A 42 9.92 20.99 2.75
N TYR A 43 10.42 21.18 3.95
CA TYR A 43 10.91 20.10 4.82
C TYR A 43 9.73 19.41 5.52
N ILE A 44 9.01 18.54 4.80
CA ILE A 44 8.10 17.60 5.47
C ILE A 44 8.97 16.64 6.29
N ARG A 45 8.67 16.51 7.58
CA ARG A 45 9.34 15.55 8.45
C ARG A 45 8.93 14.14 8.07
N PHE A 46 9.71 13.50 7.22
CA PHE A 46 9.45 12.16 6.67
C PHE A 46 9.63 11.04 7.70
N ASP A 47 10.35 11.31 8.78
CA ASP A 47 10.55 10.41 9.93
C ASP A 47 9.24 10.05 10.64
N HIS A 48 8.22 10.92 10.54
CA HIS A 48 6.89 10.68 11.10
C HIS A 48 5.90 10.04 10.12
N LEU A 49 6.26 9.93 8.84
CA LEU A 49 5.40 9.25 7.87
C LEU A 49 5.51 7.74 8.05
N LEU A 50 4.39 7.09 8.16
CA LEU A 50 4.26 5.64 8.36
C LEU A 50 4.92 5.16 9.67
N ASN A 51 4.36 4.13 10.25
CA ASN A 51 4.86 3.52 11.49
C ASN A 51 5.21 2.05 11.21
N PRO A 52 6.42 1.56 11.49
CA PRO A 52 6.78 0.15 11.30
C PRO A 52 5.97 -0.81 12.20
N ASP A 53 5.35 -0.31 13.28
CA ASP A 53 4.51 -1.11 14.17
C ASP A 53 3.03 -1.16 13.72
N ALA A 54 2.65 -0.34 12.72
CA ALA A 54 1.28 -0.31 12.21
C ALA A 54 1.03 -1.42 11.20
N LEU A 55 -0.20 -1.97 11.21
CA LEU A 55 -0.68 -2.87 10.16
C LEU A 55 -0.65 -2.16 8.82
N THR A 56 0.13 -2.68 7.89
CA THR A 56 0.39 -2.04 6.60
C THR A 56 -0.42 -2.68 5.49
N ILE A 57 -1.38 -1.93 4.96
CA ILE A 57 -2.23 -2.36 3.84
C ILE A 57 -1.67 -1.78 2.54
N GLY A 58 -1.34 -2.66 1.60
CA GLY A 58 -0.79 -2.30 0.30
C GLY A 58 -1.79 -2.43 -0.83
N PHE A 59 -1.79 -1.43 -1.73
CA PHE A 59 -2.46 -1.49 -3.01
C PHE A 59 -1.49 -1.04 -4.11
N ALA A 60 -1.00 -1.97 -4.91
CA ALA A 60 -0.04 -1.65 -5.96
C ALA A 60 -0.37 -2.36 -7.26
N ARG A 61 -0.83 -1.57 -8.24
CA ARG A 61 -1.25 -2.11 -9.54
C ARG A 61 -1.45 -0.98 -10.56
N ARG A 62 -1.69 -1.38 -11.82
CA ARG A 62 -2.15 -0.43 -12.83
C ARG A 62 -3.48 0.19 -12.40
N PHE A 63 -3.57 1.50 -12.42
CA PHE A 63 -4.82 2.22 -12.20
C PHE A 63 -5.70 2.10 -13.45
N ALA A 64 -6.82 1.44 -13.27
CA ALA A 64 -7.92 1.32 -14.23
C ALA A 64 -9.22 1.37 -13.44
N THR A 65 -10.30 1.84 -14.06
CA THR A 65 -11.57 2.10 -13.36
C THR A 65 -12.10 0.88 -12.61
N TYR A 66 -12.03 -0.30 -13.23
CA TYR A 66 -12.53 -1.54 -12.61
C TYR A 66 -11.74 -2.00 -11.37
N LYS A 67 -10.52 -1.50 -11.17
CA LYS A 67 -9.68 -1.84 -10.01
C LYS A 67 -10.01 -1.05 -8.75
N ARG A 68 -10.81 0.01 -8.89
CA ARG A 68 -11.49 0.78 -7.84
C ARG A 68 -10.60 1.21 -6.68
N ALA A 69 -9.36 1.67 -6.96
CA ALA A 69 -8.42 2.10 -5.92
C ALA A 69 -9.02 3.07 -4.86
N PRO A 70 -9.86 4.07 -5.23
CA PRO A 70 -10.45 4.99 -4.26
C PRO A 70 -11.63 4.40 -3.45
N LEU A 71 -12.12 3.19 -3.77
CA LEU A 71 -13.34 2.62 -3.15
C LEU A 71 -13.28 2.62 -1.62
N ILE A 72 -12.13 2.29 -1.06
CA ILE A 72 -11.91 2.21 0.39
C ILE A 72 -12.21 3.54 1.10
N PHE A 73 -12.01 4.67 0.43
CA PHE A 73 -12.22 6.00 0.97
C PHE A 73 -13.67 6.50 0.89
N GLN A 74 -14.59 5.72 0.32
CA GLN A 74 -16.03 6.03 0.39
C GLN A 74 -16.54 5.98 1.84
N GLN A 75 -15.85 5.22 2.70
CA GLN A 75 -16.12 5.18 4.16
C GLN A 75 -15.06 5.97 4.92
N PHE A 76 -14.89 7.25 4.56
CA PHE A 76 -13.83 8.12 5.05
C PHE A 76 -13.70 8.12 6.57
N ASP A 77 -14.80 8.32 7.29
CA ASP A 77 -14.79 8.37 8.76
C ASP A 77 -14.32 7.06 9.40
N ASN A 78 -14.62 5.91 8.78
CA ASN A 78 -14.15 4.62 9.24
C ASN A 78 -12.64 4.47 9.01
N ILE A 79 -12.12 4.97 7.89
CA ILE A 79 -10.68 4.98 7.63
C ILE A 79 -9.96 5.89 8.63
N VAL A 80 -10.50 7.07 8.93
CA VAL A 80 -9.94 7.98 9.95
C VAL A 80 -9.87 7.28 11.31
N LYS A 81 -10.95 6.59 11.74
CA LYS A 81 -10.94 5.81 12.99
C LYS A 81 -9.85 4.74 13.01
N LEU A 82 -9.68 4.01 11.91
CA LEU A 82 -8.66 2.95 11.81
C LEU A 82 -7.23 3.50 11.90
N VAL A 83 -6.92 4.57 11.18
CA VAL A 83 -5.55 5.12 11.16
C VAL A 83 -5.20 5.86 12.46
N ARG A 84 -6.21 6.31 13.21
CA ARG A 84 -6.04 6.99 14.51
C ARG A 84 -6.10 6.07 15.72
N ASP A 85 -6.41 4.81 15.54
CA ASP A 85 -6.39 3.83 16.63
C ASP A 85 -4.95 3.62 17.12
N LYS A 86 -4.65 4.09 18.33
CA LYS A 86 -3.31 4.00 18.91
C LYS A 86 -2.95 2.58 19.38
N GLN A 87 -3.94 1.74 19.64
CA GLN A 87 -3.72 0.37 20.11
C GLN A 87 -3.51 -0.60 18.94
N ARG A 88 -4.18 -0.34 17.82
CA ARG A 88 -4.13 -1.18 16.60
C ARG A 88 -3.98 -0.28 15.36
N PRO A 89 -2.86 0.44 15.25
CA PRO A 89 -2.68 1.41 14.18
C PRO A 89 -2.66 0.73 12.81
N VAL A 90 -3.34 1.35 11.85
CA VAL A 90 -3.41 0.91 10.45
C VAL A 90 -2.87 2.01 9.55
N GLN A 91 -2.21 1.62 8.47
CA GLN A 91 -1.72 2.55 7.46
C GLN A 91 -1.85 1.97 6.05
N PHE A 92 -1.82 2.84 5.05
CA PHE A 92 -2.05 2.47 3.67
C PHE A 92 -0.92 2.96 2.77
N ILE A 93 -0.40 2.07 1.94
CA ILE A 93 0.58 2.39 0.91
C ILE A 93 -0.02 2.08 -0.46
N PHE A 94 -0.25 3.12 -1.25
CA PHE A 94 -0.69 3.01 -2.62
C PHE A 94 0.49 3.20 -3.57
N ALA A 95 0.53 2.43 -4.65
CA ALA A 95 1.46 2.64 -5.75
C ALA A 95 0.83 2.21 -7.07
N GLY A 96 1.24 2.82 -8.15
CA GLY A 96 0.75 2.41 -9.46
C GLY A 96 0.93 3.47 -10.53
N LYS A 97 0.53 3.10 -11.72
CA LYS A 97 0.52 3.98 -12.90
C LYS A 97 -0.79 3.77 -13.66
N ALA A 98 -1.34 4.83 -14.22
CA ALA A 98 -2.34 4.73 -15.26
C ALA A 98 -1.65 4.63 -16.64
N HIS A 99 -2.32 4.00 -17.59
CA HIS A 99 -1.84 4.03 -18.96
C HIS A 99 -1.86 5.48 -19.50
N PRO A 100 -0.89 5.93 -20.31
CA PRO A 100 -0.87 7.30 -20.83
C PRO A 100 -2.15 7.76 -21.54
N ARG A 101 -2.89 6.83 -22.13
CA ARG A 101 -4.18 7.08 -22.81
C ARG A 101 -5.41 6.83 -21.93
N ASP A 102 -5.23 6.44 -20.65
CA ASP A 102 -6.32 6.12 -19.72
C ASP A 102 -6.52 7.32 -18.77
N ASP A 103 -7.30 8.29 -19.21
CA ASP A 103 -7.57 9.50 -18.43
C ASP A 103 -8.45 9.20 -17.20
N ASP A 104 -9.33 8.23 -17.28
CA ASP A 104 -10.13 7.80 -16.13
C ASP A 104 -9.26 7.12 -15.06
N GLY A 105 -8.31 6.29 -15.48
CA GLY A 105 -7.30 5.74 -14.57
C GLY A 105 -6.45 6.81 -13.90
N LYS A 106 -6.08 7.87 -14.62
CA LYS A 106 -5.36 9.03 -14.06
C LYS A 106 -6.23 9.78 -13.04
N ARG A 107 -7.52 9.98 -13.33
CA ARG A 107 -8.47 10.60 -12.40
C ARG A 107 -8.57 9.84 -11.07
N PHE A 108 -8.38 8.52 -11.06
CA PHE A 108 -8.38 7.73 -9.82
C PHE A 108 -7.12 7.90 -8.97
N ILE A 109 -6.03 8.38 -9.55
CA ILE A 109 -4.81 8.70 -8.79
C ILE A 109 -4.94 10.03 -8.05
N GLN A 110 -5.61 11.02 -8.63
CA GLN A 110 -5.72 12.37 -8.06
C GLN A 110 -6.30 12.39 -6.63
N PRO A 111 -7.42 11.71 -6.34
CA PRO A 111 -7.95 11.66 -4.98
C PRO A 111 -6.94 11.10 -3.98
N LEU A 112 -6.20 10.05 -4.35
CA LEU A 112 -5.19 9.43 -3.46
C LEU A 112 -4.04 10.40 -3.14
N ILE A 113 -3.63 11.21 -4.11
CA ILE A 113 -2.63 12.26 -3.89
C ILE A 113 -3.19 13.36 -2.99
N HIS A 114 -4.46 13.72 -3.14
CA HIS A 114 -5.10 14.73 -2.31
C HIS A 114 -5.32 14.26 -0.87
N LEU A 115 -5.61 12.97 -0.65
CA LEU A 115 -5.79 12.41 0.69
C LEU A 115 -4.58 12.61 1.60
N ARG A 116 -3.36 12.63 1.04
CA ARG A 116 -2.14 12.93 1.82
C ARG A 116 -2.14 14.31 2.45
N LYS A 117 -2.91 15.27 1.88
CA LYS A 117 -3.04 16.64 2.39
C LYS A 117 -4.11 16.75 3.48
N HIS A 118 -4.93 15.72 3.65
CA HIS A 118 -5.96 15.71 4.68
C HIS A 118 -5.30 15.47 6.03
N SER A 119 -5.44 16.41 6.97
CA SER A 119 -4.74 16.40 8.25
C SER A 119 -4.94 15.10 9.06
N GLU A 120 -6.10 14.46 8.92
CA GLU A 120 -6.44 13.22 9.64
C GLU A 120 -5.79 11.97 9.06
N LEU A 121 -5.42 11.98 7.78
CA LEU A 121 -4.79 10.87 7.07
C LEU A 121 -3.30 11.10 6.81
N ALA A 122 -2.82 12.32 7.06
CA ALA A 122 -1.42 12.68 6.86
C ALA A 122 -0.50 11.74 7.65
N GLY A 123 0.49 11.20 6.99
CA GLY A 123 1.42 10.24 7.58
C GLY A 123 0.97 8.78 7.59
N HIS A 124 -0.33 8.50 7.45
CA HIS A 124 -0.91 7.16 7.47
C HIS A 124 -1.33 6.65 6.09
N VAL A 125 -1.61 7.54 5.15
CA VAL A 125 -1.99 7.20 3.77
C VAL A 125 -0.99 7.85 2.83
N VAL A 126 -0.26 7.03 2.08
CA VAL A 126 0.77 7.51 1.17
C VAL A 126 0.61 6.93 -0.24
N PHE A 127 1.08 7.68 -1.23
CA PHE A 127 1.14 7.26 -2.62
C PHE A 127 2.57 7.32 -3.13
N LEU A 128 3.09 6.16 -3.56
CA LEU A 128 4.43 6.04 -4.16
C LEU A 128 4.33 6.19 -5.68
N GLU A 129 4.94 7.24 -6.18
CA GLU A 129 5.04 7.50 -7.62
C GLU A 129 6.05 6.58 -8.32
N ASN A 130 6.04 6.63 -9.65
CA ASN A 130 7.00 5.88 -10.48
C ASN A 130 7.04 4.38 -10.16
N TYR A 131 5.85 3.77 -10.02
CA TYR A 131 5.71 2.35 -9.79
C TYR A 131 6.51 1.53 -10.81
N ASP A 132 7.44 0.74 -10.31
CA ASP A 132 8.34 -0.14 -11.05
C ASP A 132 8.51 -1.47 -10.33
N ILE A 133 9.41 -2.32 -10.82
CA ILE A 133 9.67 -3.64 -10.24
C ILE A 133 10.28 -3.54 -8.82
N HIS A 134 11.03 -2.48 -8.52
CA HIS A 134 11.60 -2.27 -7.19
C HIS A 134 10.53 -1.92 -6.17
N VAL A 135 9.62 -0.99 -6.52
CA VAL A 135 8.46 -0.67 -5.68
C VAL A 135 7.58 -1.91 -5.49
N ALA A 136 7.31 -2.66 -6.58
CA ALA A 136 6.51 -3.87 -6.52
C ALA A 136 7.11 -4.90 -5.55
N ARG A 137 8.41 -5.17 -5.66
CA ARG A 137 9.12 -6.12 -4.81
C ARG A 137 9.05 -5.74 -3.33
N GLN A 138 9.31 -4.48 -3.00
CA GLN A 138 9.24 -4.00 -1.62
C GLN A 138 7.84 -4.13 -1.05
N MET A 139 6.82 -3.76 -1.82
CA MET A 139 5.44 -3.79 -1.35
C MET A 139 4.92 -5.22 -1.15
N VAL A 140 5.14 -6.13 -2.09
CA VAL A 140 4.64 -7.53 -1.94
C VAL A 140 5.33 -8.26 -0.79
N ALA A 141 6.57 -7.91 -0.47
CA ALA A 141 7.29 -8.49 0.66
C ALA A 141 6.90 -7.85 2.01
N GLY A 142 6.76 -6.52 2.04
CA GLY A 142 6.65 -5.77 3.30
C GLY A 142 5.25 -5.41 3.75
N CYS A 143 4.21 -5.47 2.89
CA CYS A 143 2.83 -5.24 3.32
C CYS A 143 2.30 -6.45 4.10
N ASP A 144 1.47 -6.20 5.11
CA ASP A 144 0.80 -7.24 5.89
C ASP A 144 -0.47 -7.72 5.18
N ILE A 145 -1.18 -6.79 4.56
CA ILE A 145 -2.40 -7.06 3.80
C ILE A 145 -2.26 -6.53 2.37
N TRP A 146 -2.63 -7.35 1.40
CA TRP A 146 -2.71 -6.98 0.00
C TRP A 146 -4.15 -6.73 -0.41
N LEU A 147 -4.49 -5.46 -0.65
CA LEU A 147 -5.83 -5.07 -1.05
C LEU A 147 -6.04 -5.29 -2.55
N ASN A 148 -7.07 -6.05 -2.87
CA ASN A 148 -7.49 -6.33 -4.24
C ASN A 148 -9.01 -6.24 -4.37
N ASN A 149 -9.53 -5.14 -4.85
CA ASN A 149 -10.96 -4.83 -4.88
C ASN A 149 -11.50 -4.57 -6.30
N PRO A 150 -11.28 -5.48 -7.27
CA PRO A 150 -11.75 -5.31 -8.63
C PRO A 150 -13.29 -5.32 -8.73
N ARG A 151 -13.80 -4.77 -9.80
CA ARG A 151 -15.20 -4.95 -10.19
C ARG A 151 -15.36 -6.29 -10.90
N ARG A 152 -16.19 -7.17 -10.38
CA ARG A 152 -16.52 -8.46 -11.01
C ARG A 152 -17.28 -8.25 -12.34
N PRO A 153 -17.04 -9.07 -13.35
CA PRO A 153 -16.07 -10.17 -13.50
C PRO A 153 -14.80 -9.71 -14.27
N LEU A 154 -14.27 -8.52 -14.03
CA LEU A 154 -13.27 -7.88 -14.89
C LEU A 154 -11.81 -8.23 -14.54
N GLU A 155 -11.56 -8.89 -13.42
CA GLU A 155 -10.21 -9.33 -13.04
C GLU A 155 -9.98 -10.76 -13.54
N ALA A 156 -9.07 -10.91 -14.49
CA ALA A 156 -8.81 -12.21 -15.12
C ALA A 156 -8.05 -13.18 -14.20
N SER A 157 -7.03 -12.71 -13.48
CA SER A 157 -6.23 -13.59 -12.63
C SER A 157 -5.77 -12.98 -11.30
N GLY A 158 -5.30 -11.73 -11.26
CA GLY A 158 -4.86 -11.10 -10.00
C GLY A 158 -3.47 -11.54 -9.53
N THR A 159 -2.51 -11.72 -10.44
CA THR A 159 -1.15 -12.24 -10.15
C THR A 159 -0.38 -11.48 -9.06
N SER A 160 -0.72 -10.21 -8.76
CA SER A 160 -0.10 -9.46 -7.69
C SER A 160 -0.43 -10.01 -6.30
N GLY A 161 -1.67 -10.47 -6.10
CA GLY A 161 -2.09 -11.14 -4.86
C GLY A 161 -1.31 -12.42 -4.62
N MET A 162 -1.13 -13.25 -5.67
CA MET A 162 -0.34 -14.47 -5.59
C MET A 162 1.09 -14.20 -5.15
N LYS A 163 1.75 -13.19 -5.75
CA LYS A 163 3.10 -12.79 -5.37
C LYS A 163 3.17 -12.34 -3.92
N ALA A 164 2.19 -11.55 -3.48
CA ALA A 164 2.10 -11.11 -2.10
C ALA A 164 1.92 -12.29 -1.13
N SER A 165 1.04 -13.24 -1.47
CA SER A 165 0.82 -14.45 -0.65
C SER A 165 2.07 -15.33 -0.53
N CYS A 166 2.90 -15.45 -1.59
CA CYS A 166 4.18 -16.15 -1.52
C CYS A 166 5.18 -15.51 -0.55
N HIS A 167 4.97 -14.24 -0.18
CA HIS A 167 5.75 -13.52 0.82
C HIS A 167 5.07 -13.44 2.19
N GLY A 168 4.00 -14.21 2.42
CA GLY A 168 3.25 -14.21 3.69
C GLY A 168 2.36 -12.99 3.89
N CYS A 169 2.10 -12.20 2.84
CA CYS A 169 1.15 -11.10 2.88
C CYS A 169 -0.28 -11.65 2.69
N MET A 170 -1.18 -11.32 3.59
CA MET A 170 -2.58 -11.78 3.53
C MET A 170 -3.35 -11.07 2.42
N GLY A 171 -4.09 -11.83 1.63
CA GLY A 171 -4.99 -11.27 0.60
C GLY A 171 -6.29 -10.76 1.21
N PHE A 172 -6.61 -9.49 0.98
CA PHE A 172 -7.95 -8.93 1.23
C PHE A 172 -8.57 -8.59 -0.11
N SER A 173 -9.35 -9.52 -0.65
CA SER A 173 -9.77 -9.49 -2.05
C SER A 173 -11.27 -9.68 -2.20
N ILE A 174 -11.84 -9.00 -3.21
CA ILE A 174 -13.10 -9.42 -3.80
C ILE A 174 -12.81 -10.67 -4.62
N MET A 175 -13.64 -11.69 -4.43
CA MET A 175 -13.53 -12.97 -5.13
C MET A 175 -13.81 -12.78 -6.63
N ASP A 176 -12.75 -12.55 -7.38
CA ASP A 176 -12.73 -12.39 -8.84
C ASP A 176 -11.31 -12.73 -9.35
N GLY A 177 -11.21 -13.16 -10.59
CA GLY A 177 -10.03 -13.82 -11.08
C GLY A 177 -10.03 -15.30 -10.64
N TRP A 178 -8.91 -15.79 -10.16
CA TRP A 178 -8.82 -17.20 -9.73
C TRP A 178 -8.37 -17.31 -8.29
#